data_789015dc82f562ecff044c064edbbe3d
#
_entry.id   789015dc82f562ecff044c064edbbe3d
#
_cell.length_a   1.000
_cell.length_b   1.000
_cell.length_c   1.000
_cell.angle_alpha   90.00
_cell.angle_beta   90.00
_cell.angle_gamma   90.00
#
_symmetry.space_group_name_H-M   'P 1'
#
loop_
_entity.id
_entity.type
_entity.pdbx_description
1 polymer ?
#
loop_
_entity_poly.entity_id
_entity_poly.type
_entity_poly.pdbx_seq_one_letter_code
_entity_poly.pdbx_strand_id
1 'polypeptide(L)'
;MTHVSPFTPQDNAILDQIFESRRSVRSFAPDIPPKEDVIRIIRAGLLAPYAAQAVAGQDFRRFFVFQEGTPKLAHVAALGKRQAKRMAEQLRDEMAANPSLEDQAKGFVKRLDQLAEWGVPGIGSAPYYIVVAERRGIPPAEQQSLAHCLENMWLKATALGLGFQLVSVTAQMGQDREFCSVLGIPHGEFGTNGCATGYPMKRLPPAERPDAREVTKWID
;
A
#
# COMPACT_ATOMS: atom_id res chain seq x y z
N MET A 1 39.87 -7.30 8.52
CA MET A 1 39.28 -5.94 8.34
C MET A 1 38.08 -5.82 9.27
N THR A 2 38.14 -4.94 10.27
CA THR A 2 36.99 -4.66 11.13
C THR A 2 35.97 -3.88 10.31
N HIS A 3 34.80 -4.47 10.05
CA HIS A 3 33.70 -3.77 9.42
C HIS A 3 33.13 -2.73 10.37
N VAL A 4 33.42 -1.45 10.10
CA VAL A 4 32.85 -0.34 10.86
C VAL A 4 31.59 0.11 10.14
N SER A 5 30.43 0.05 10.82
CA SER A 5 29.17 0.57 10.29
C SER A 5 29.29 2.11 10.13
N PRO A 6 28.76 2.70 9.05
CA PRO A 6 28.65 4.15 8.92
C PRO A 6 27.59 4.76 9.84
N PHE A 7 26.77 3.93 10.51
CA PHE A 7 25.69 4.34 11.40
C PHE A 7 26.08 4.09 12.86
N THR A 8 25.71 5.04 13.72
CA THR A 8 25.93 4.96 15.16
C THR A 8 24.90 4.04 15.84
N PRO A 9 25.17 3.57 17.09
CA PRO A 9 24.16 2.87 17.88
C PRO A 9 22.87 3.68 18.07
N GLN A 10 22.97 5.02 18.16
CA GLN A 10 21.81 5.91 18.26
C GLN A 10 20.98 5.90 16.97
N ASP A 11 21.61 5.89 15.80
CA ASP A 11 20.89 5.80 14.51
C ASP A 11 20.12 4.48 14.40
N ASN A 12 20.73 3.36 14.84
CA ASN A 12 20.05 2.06 14.87
C ASN A 12 18.86 2.07 15.85
N ALA A 13 19.03 2.63 17.06
CA ALA A 13 17.94 2.72 18.03
C ALA A 13 16.76 3.56 17.52
N ILE A 14 17.01 4.63 16.76
CA ILE A 14 15.96 5.43 16.11
C ILE A 14 15.23 4.59 15.04
N LEU A 15 15.97 3.84 14.24
CA LEU A 15 15.39 2.96 13.23
C LEU A 15 14.49 1.90 13.85
N ASP A 16 14.95 1.25 14.93
CA ASP A 16 14.16 0.26 15.68
C ASP A 16 12.86 0.87 16.21
N GLN A 17 12.92 2.07 16.80
CA GLN A 17 11.73 2.78 17.27
C GLN A 17 10.72 3.06 16.14
N ILE A 18 11.19 3.35 14.92
CA ILE A 18 10.32 3.56 13.76
C ILE A 18 9.62 2.26 13.38
N PHE A 19 10.36 1.13 13.33
CA PHE A 19 9.78 -0.19 13.04
C PHE A 19 8.73 -0.59 14.08
N GLU A 20 9.02 -0.43 15.35
CA GLU A 20 8.12 -0.76 16.46
C GLU A 20 6.86 0.12 16.47
N SER A 21 7.00 1.40 16.12
CA SER A 21 5.92 2.38 16.09
C SER A 21 5.01 2.25 14.87
N ARG A 22 5.43 1.56 13.81
CA ARG A 22 4.68 1.42 12.57
C ARG A 22 3.37 0.64 12.78
N ARG A 23 2.25 1.27 12.48
CA ARG A 23 0.90 0.70 12.64
C ARG A 23 0.02 0.99 11.43
N SER A 24 -0.88 0.07 11.09
CA SER A 24 -1.94 0.31 10.11
C SER A 24 -2.96 1.28 10.68
N VAL A 25 -2.89 2.54 10.27
CA VAL A 25 -3.84 3.58 10.68
C VAL A 25 -4.97 3.64 9.64
N ARG A 26 -6.22 3.42 10.08
CA ARG A 26 -7.42 3.37 9.23
C ARG A 26 -8.42 4.50 9.51
N SER A 27 -8.10 5.37 10.45
CA SER A 27 -8.90 6.54 10.80
C SER A 27 -7.98 7.74 10.91
N PHE A 28 -8.29 8.76 10.14
CA PHE A 28 -7.47 9.96 10.01
C PHE A 28 -8.21 11.18 10.57
N ALA A 29 -7.47 12.11 11.14
CA ALA A 29 -7.97 13.42 11.49
C ALA A 29 -8.26 14.24 10.22
N PRO A 30 -9.14 15.23 10.28
CA PRO A 30 -9.49 16.05 9.11
C PRO A 30 -8.38 17.01 8.69
N ASP A 31 -7.37 17.21 9.52
CA ASP A 31 -6.24 18.07 9.21
C ASP A 31 -5.42 17.49 8.07
N ILE A 32 -5.12 18.33 7.07
CA ILE A 32 -4.38 17.94 5.88
C ILE A 32 -2.88 18.15 6.14
N PRO A 33 -2.04 17.10 6.10
CA PRO A 33 -0.60 17.26 6.22
C PRO A 33 -0.02 18.12 5.09
N PRO A 34 1.11 18.82 5.33
CA PRO A 34 1.82 19.56 4.30
C PRO A 34 2.18 18.69 3.10
N LYS A 35 2.11 19.23 1.89
CA LYS A 35 2.50 18.52 0.66
C LYS A 35 3.96 18.07 0.70
N GLU A 36 4.82 18.84 1.35
CA GLU A 36 6.24 18.53 1.56
C GLU A 36 6.44 17.21 2.31
N ASP A 37 5.58 16.90 3.28
CA ASP A 37 5.65 15.61 3.99
C ASP A 37 5.23 14.46 3.08
N VAL A 38 4.23 14.67 2.22
CA VAL A 38 3.86 13.70 1.17
C VAL A 38 5.03 13.48 0.21
N ILE A 39 5.72 14.54 -0.21
CA ILE A 39 6.92 14.45 -1.07
C ILE A 39 8.05 13.69 -0.37
N ARG A 40 8.26 13.90 0.94
CA ARG A 40 9.24 13.13 1.73
C ARG A 40 8.91 11.65 1.77
N ILE A 41 7.63 11.31 1.92
CA ILE A 41 7.13 9.92 1.89
C ILE A 41 7.40 9.30 0.51
N ILE A 42 7.05 10.00 -0.57
CA ILE A 42 7.29 9.54 -1.95
C ILE A 42 8.78 9.35 -2.21
N ARG A 43 9.63 10.26 -1.75
CA ARG A 43 11.09 10.13 -1.87
C ARG A 43 11.61 8.85 -1.21
N ALA A 44 11.10 8.48 -0.06
CA ALA A 44 11.46 7.21 0.58
C ALA A 44 11.06 6.00 -0.29
N GLY A 45 9.88 6.05 -0.91
CA GLY A 45 9.43 5.04 -1.88
C GLY A 45 10.31 4.94 -3.12
N LEU A 46 10.81 6.08 -3.63
CA LEU A 46 11.74 6.09 -4.76
C LEU A 46 13.08 5.41 -4.46
N LEU A 47 13.50 5.38 -3.19
CA LEU A 47 14.74 4.72 -2.76
C LEU A 47 14.60 3.19 -2.63
N ALA A 48 13.40 2.64 -2.76
CA ALA A 48 13.19 1.20 -2.76
C ALA A 48 13.77 0.56 -4.02
N PRO A 49 14.34 -0.66 -3.90
CA PRO A 49 14.88 -1.37 -5.05
C PRO A 49 13.79 -1.63 -6.09
N TYR A 50 14.22 -1.69 -7.34
CA TYR A 50 13.40 -2.10 -8.47
C TYR A 50 13.80 -3.52 -8.88
N ALA A 51 12.84 -4.44 -8.89
CA ALA A 51 13.14 -5.86 -9.08
C ALA A 51 13.16 -6.32 -10.55
N ALA A 52 12.50 -5.59 -11.47
CA ALA A 52 12.40 -6.02 -12.87
C ALA A 52 13.58 -5.48 -13.70
N GLN A 53 14.55 -6.33 -14.00
CA GLN A 53 15.77 -5.95 -14.73
C GLN A 53 15.53 -5.58 -16.21
N ALA A 54 14.45 -6.06 -16.81
CA ALA A 54 14.23 -5.94 -18.25
C ALA A 54 13.66 -4.58 -18.70
N VAL A 55 13.43 -3.66 -17.80
CA VAL A 55 12.94 -2.32 -18.13
C VAL A 55 14.07 -1.32 -17.99
N ALA A 56 14.61 -0.89 -19.10
CA ALA A 56 15.58 0.22 -19.14
C ALA A 56 14.84 1.56 -19.13
N GLY A 57 15.36 2.52 -18.36
CA GLY A 57 14.89 3.90 -18.38
C GLY A 57 14.47 4.44 -17.02
N GLN A 58 14.26 5.78 -16.97
CA GLN A 58 13.94 6.50 -15.74
C GLN A 58 12.44 6.49 -15.37
N ASP A 59 11.58 5.98 -16.27
CA ASP A 59 10.11 6.05 -16.13
C ASP A 59 9.50 4.70 -15.72
N PHE A 60 10.11 4.04 -14.77
CA PHE A 60 9.63 2.74 -14.30
C PHE A 60 8.62 2.85 -13.15
N ARG A 61 8.66 3.91 -12.35
CA ARG A 61 7.79 4.09 -11.17
C ARG A 61 7.18 5.48 -11.17
N ARG A 62 5.86 5.56 -11.02
CA ARG A 62 5.08 6.81 -10.99
C ARG A 62 4.24 6.86 -9.73
N PHE A 63 4.03 8.08 -9.21
CA PHE A 63 3.20 8.33 -8.05
C PHE A 63 2.07 9.29 -8.43
N PHE A 64 0.85 8.94 -8.05
CA PHE A 64 -0.34 9.74 -8.27
C PHE A 64 -0.97 10.06 -6.93
N VAL A 65 -1.02 11.34 -6.60
CA VAL A 65 -1.53 11.81 -5.30
C VAL A 65 -2.90 12.42 -5.51
N PHE A 66 -3.88 11.87 -4.80
CA PHE A 66 -5.24 12.40 -4.75
C PHE A 66 -5.47 13.01 -3.37
N GLN A 67 -5.94 14.26 -3.35
CA GLN A 67 -6.30 14.95 -2.12
C GLN A 67 -7.81 14.81 -1.87
N GLU A 68 -8.19 14.67 -0.61
CA GLU A 68 -9.59 14.63 -0.17
C GLU A 68 -10.41 15.81 -0.71
N GLY A 69 -11.70 15.57 -0.97
CA GLY A 69 -12.63 16.58 -1.48
C GLY A 69 -12.52 16.86 -2.98
N THR A 70 -11.60 16.22 -3.72
CA THR A 70 -11.48 16.43 -5.17
C THR A 70 -12.43 15.53 -5.97
N PRO A 71 -13.01 16.02 -7.10
CA PRO A 71 -13.87 15.19 -7.97
C PRO A 71 -13.15 13.95 -8.51
N LYS A 72 -11.86 14.05 -8.80
CA LYS A 72 -11.07 12.90 -9.24
C LYS A 72 -10.96 11.81 -8.18
N LEU A 73 -10.79 12.18 -6.91
CA LEU A 73 -10.77 11.18 -5.82
C LEU A 73 -12.14 10.55 -5.63
N ALA A 74 -13.23 11.31 -5.72
CA ALA A 74 -14.58 10.76 -5.66
C ALA A 74 -14.83 9.73 -6.77
N HIS A 75 -14.36 10.02 -7.98
CA HIS A 75 -14.43 9.08 -9.10
C HIS A 75 -13.61 7.81 -8.83
N VAL A 76 -12.38 7.93 -8.36
CA VAL A 76 -11.52 6.77 -7.99
C VAL A 76 -12.16 5.96 -6.86
N ALA A 77 -12.81 6.61 -5.88
CA ALA A 77 -13.55 5.90 -4.83
C ALA A 77 -14.71 5.05 -5.39
N ALA A 78 -15.44 5.57 -6.38
CA ALA A 78 -16.48 4.80 -7.09
C ALA A 78 -15.88 3.59 -7.84
N LEU A 79 -14.72 3.75 -8.49
CA LEU A 79 -14.01 2.65 -9.13
C LEU A 79 -13.57 1.59 -8.11
N GLY A 80 -13.11 1.99 -6.93
CA GLY A 80 -12.76 1.09 -5.83
C GLY A 80 -13.94 0.26 -5.34
N LYS A 81 -15.12 0.88 -5.18
CA LYS A 81 -16.38 0.17 -4.86
C LYS A 81 -16.74 -0.86 -5.92
N ARG A 82 -16.68 -0.47 -7.19
CA ARG A 82 -16.92 -1.35 -8.34
C ARG A 82 -15.95 -2.54 -8.36
N GLN A 83 -14.68 -2.29 -8.07
CA GLN A 83 -13.68 -3.36 -8.00
C GLN A 83 -13.95 -4.33 -6.85
N ALA A 84 -14.30 -3.83 -5.66
CA ALA A 84 -14.66 -4.67 -4.53
C ALA A 84 -15.87 -5.58 -4.85
N LYS A 85 -16.88 -5.05 -5.55
CA LYS A 85 -18.03 -5.84 -6.02
C LYS A 85 -17.61 -6.96 -6.96
N ARG A 86 -16.77 -6.66 -7.97
CA ARG A 86 -16.26 -7.69 -8.92
C ARG A 86 -15.50 -8.79 -8.19
N MET A 87 -14.65 -8.42 -7.24
CA MET A 87 -13.89 -9.40 -6.44
C MET A 87 -14.82 -10.28 -5.60
N ALA A 88 -15.90 -9.73 -5.04
CA ALA A 88 -16.89 -10.52 -4.30
C ALA A 88 -17.63 -11.51 -5.21
N GLU A 89 -18.02 -11.08 -6.40
CA GLU A 89 -18.68 -11.93 -7.41
C GLU A 89 -17.74 -13.06 -7.84
N GLN A 90 -16.51 -12.73 -8.24
CA GLN A 90 -15.51 -13.73 -8.64
C GLN A 90 -15.25 -14.76 -7.53
N LEU A 91 -15.10 -14.31 -6.30
CA LEU A 91 -14.82 -15.23 -5.19
C LEU A 91 -16.02 -16.14 -4.87
N ARG A 92 -17.27 -15.68 -5.09
CA ARG A 92 -18.45 -16.54 -4.99
C ARG A 92 -18.46 -17.63 -6.06
N ASP A 93 -18.08 -17.29 -7.29
CA ASP A 93 -17.99 -18.26 -8.39
C ASP A 93 -16.90 -19.30 -8.09
N GLU A 94 -15.76 -18.89 -7.56
CA GLU A 94 -14.69 -19.80 -7.13
C GLU A 94 -15.13 -20.72 -5.98
N MET A 95 -15.88 -20.21 -4.99
CA MET A 95 -16.45 -21.01 -3.90
C MET A 95 -17.49 -22.01 -4.41
N ALA A 96 -18.33 -21.61 -5.37
CA ALA A 96 -19.30 -22.52 -5.99
C ALA A 96 -18.62 -23.67 -6.75
N ALA A 97 -17.49 -23.37 -7.40
CA ALA A 97 -16.66 -24.36 -8.10
C ALA A 97 -15.84 -25.23 -7.14
N ASN A 98 -15.47 -24.71 -5.96
CA ASN A 98 -14.66 -25.41 -4.96
C ASN A 98 -15.22 -25.18 -3.55
N PRO A 99 -16.16 -26.05 -3.08
CA PRO A 99 -16.79 -25.89 -1.77
C PRO A 99 -15.82 -25.88 -0.58
N SER A 100 -14.62 -26.44 -0.71
CA SER A 100 -13.61 -26.42 0.37
C SER A 100 -13.11 -25.00 0.69
N LEU A 101 -13.32 -24.02 -0.19
CA LEU A 101 -12.98 -22.63 0.04
C LEU A 101 -14.02 -21.87 0.89
N GLU A 102 -15.23 -22.43 1.06
CA GLU A 102 -16.33 -21.70 1.70
C GLU A 102 -15.98 -21.21 3.10
N ASP A 103 -15.48 -22.10 3.95
CA ASP A 103 -15.12 -21.74 5.32
C ASP A 103 -13.98 -20.70 5.42
N GLN A 104 -13.06 -20.70 4.45
CA GLN A 104 -11.94 -19.79 4.42
C GLN A 104 -12.31 -18.44 3.81
N ALA A 105 -13.18 -18.41 2.81
CA ALA A 105 -13.44 -17.24 1.98
C ALA A 105 -14.71 -16.46 2.33
N LYS A 106 -15.74 -17.09 2.96
CA LYS A 106 -17.03 -16.43 3.25
C LYS A 106 -16.90 -15.13 4.06
N GLY A 107 -15.96 -15.09 5.02
CA GLY A 107 -15.69 -13.88 5.79
C GLY A 107 -15.11 -12.75 4.95
N PHE A 108 -14.26 -13.11 3.98
CA PHE A 108 -13.69 -12.14 3.06
C PHE A 108 -14.70 -11.66 2.02
N VAL A 109 -15.58 -12.53 1.50
CA VAL A 109 -16.69 -12.12 0.64
C VAL A 109 -17.57 -11.08 1.34
N LYS A 110 -17.99 -11.36 2.58
CA LYS A 110 -18.76 -10.40 3.39
C LYS A 110 -18.02 -9.05 3.53
N ARG A 111 -16.70 -9.07 3.70
CA ARG A 111 -15.89 -7.85 3.75
C ARG A 111 -15.89 -7.10 2.42
N LEU A 112 -15.77 -7.82 1.29
CA LEU A 112 -15.84 -7.22 -0.04
C LEU A 112 -17.19 -6.58 -0.33
N ASP A 113 -18.30 -7.20 0.11
CA ASP A 113 -19.64 -6.61 0.00
C ASP A 113 -19.74 -5.28 0.76
N GLN A 114 -19.21 -5.24 1.99
CA GLN A 114 -19.15 -4.01 2.77
C GLN A 114 -18.34 -2.92 2.06
N LEU A 115 -17.20 -3.28 1.44
CA LEU A 115 -16.38 -2.34 0.68
C LEU A 115 -17.10 -1.85 -0.58
N ALA A 116 -17.89 -2.71 -1.23
CA ALA A 116 -18.70 -2.35 -2.38
C ALA A 116 -19.84 -1.39 -2.01
N GLU A 117 -20.45 -1.56 -0.84
CA GLU A 117 -21.56 -0.73 -0.36
C GLU A 117 -21.05 0.60 0.22
N TRP A 118 -20.12 0.55 1.15
CA TRP A 118 -19.73 1.74 1.95
C TRP A 118 -18.46 2.43 1.46
N GLY A 119 -17.68 1.77 0.60
CA GLY A 119 -16.42 2.27 0.07
C GLY A 119 -15.20 1.61 0.69
N VAL A 120 -14.09 1.80 0.00
CA VAL A 120 -12.79 1.28 0.43
C VAL A 120 -12.14 2.27 1.39
N PRO A 121 -11.89 1.89 2.67
CA PRO A 121 -11.23 2.79 3.61
C PRO A 121 -9.87 3.26 3.05
N GLY A 122 -9.62 4.57 3.19
CA GLY A 122 -8.45 5.23 2.65
C GLY A 122 -8.66 5.87 1.27
N ILE A 123 -9.64 5.40 0.47
CA ILE A 123 -9.99 6.08 -0.78
C ILE A 123 -11.16 7.03 -0.48
N GLY A 124 -10.86 8.32 -0.37
CA GLY A 124 -11.86 9.36 -0.07
C GLY A 124 -12.20 9.52 1.43
N SER A 125 -11.50 8.81 2.31
CA SER A 125 -11.66 8.92 3.77
C SER A 125 -10.33 9.20 4.48
N ALA A 126 -9.33 9.64 3.76
CA ALA A 126 -8.04 10.08 4.25
C ALA A 126 -7.64 11.36 3.51
N PRO A 127 -6.89 12.28 4.15
CA PRO A 127 -6.40 13.51 3.53
C PRO A 127 -5.71 13.31 2.19
N TYR A 128 -4.94 12.21 2.08
CA TYR A 128 -4.30 11.82 0.82
C TYR A 128 -4.46 10.34 0.53
N TYR A 129 -4.80 10.03 -0.72
CA TYR A 129 -4.69 8.71 -1.30
C TYR A 129 -3.59 8.74 -2.37
N ILE A 130 -2.65 7.82 -2.30
CA ILE A 130 -1.49 7.76 -3.19
C ILE A 130 -1.51 6.41 -3.92
N VAL A 131 -1.49 6.47 -5.24
CA VAL A 131 -1.28 5.30 -6.10
C VAL A 131 0.16 5.27 -6.55
N VAL A 132 0.80 4.13 -6.39
CA VAL A 132 2.10 3.83 -6.98
C VAL A 132 1.87 2.90 -8.16
N ALA A 133 2.34 3.29 -9.33
CA ALA A 133 2.32 2.47 -10.53
C ALA A 133 3.76 2.14 -10.94
N GLU A 134 4.02 0.88 -11.21
CA GLU A 134 5.33 0.40 -11.62
C GLU A 134 5.22 -0.37 -12.92
N ARG A 135 6.08 -0.05 -13.90
CA ARG A 135 6.08 -0.71 -15.19
C ARG A 135 6.35 -2.21 -15.03
N ARG A 136 5.53 -3.03 -15.69
CA ARG A 136 5.70 -4.47 -15.67
C ARG A 136 7.01 -4.84 -16.35
N GLY A 137 7.75 -5.75 -15.73
CA GLY A 137 9.02 -6.23 -16.24
C GLY A 137 8.97 -7.71 -16.65
N ILE A 138 10.12 -8.21 -17.11
CA ILE A 138 10.34 -9.62 -17.41
C ILE A 138 11.54 -10.09 -16.59
N PRO A 139 11.37 -11.04 -15.67
CA PRO A 139 10.09 -11.61 -15.20
C PRO A 139 9.21 -10.59 -14.48
N PRO A 140 7.89 -10.85 -14.34
CA PRO A 140 6.99 -9.95 -13.61
C PRO A 140 7.33 -9.98 -12.11
N ALA A 141 7.84 -8.88 -11.60
CA ALA A 141 8.25 -8.73 -10.20
C ALA A 141 7.80 -7.37 -9.61
N GLU A 142 6.96 -6.65 -10.33
CA GLU A 142 6.48 -5.32 -9.94
C GLU A 142 5.75 -5.31 -8.60
N GLN A 143 5.03 -6.38 -8.24
CA GLN A 143 4.33 -6.44 -6.96
C GLN A 143 5.31 -6.53 -5.78
N GLN A 144 6.45 -7.19 -5.94
CA GLN A 144 7.52 -7.25 -4.93
C GLN A 144 8.16 -5.86 -4.77
N SER A 145 8.49 -5.21 -5.88
CA SER A 145 9.05 -3.85 -5.88
C SER A 145 8.08 -2.83 -5.26
N LEU A 146 6.79 -2.92 -5.59
CA LEU A 146 5.74 -2.08 -5.01
C LEU A 146 5.61 -2.31 -3.50
N ALA A 147 5.76 -3.55 -3.02
CA ALA A 147 5.74 -3.84 -1.59
C ALA A 147 6.90 -3.14 -0.86
N HIS A 148 8.13 -3.23 -1.39
CA HIS A 148 9.29 -2.52 -0.84
C HIS A 148 9.10 -1.00 -0.86
N CYS A 149 8.58 -0.48 -1.97
CA CYS A 149 8.28 0.95 -2.11
C CYS A 149 7.30 1.43 -1.04
N LEU A 150 6.19 0.72 -0.86
CA LEU A 150 5.16 1.09 0.09
C LEU A 150 5.61 0.92 1.55
N GLU A 151 6.46 -0.07 1.86
CA GLU A 151 7.03 -0.19 3.21
C GLU A 151 7.99 0.97 3.52
N ASN A 152 8.87 1.36 2.59
CA ASN A 152 9.70 2.55 2.76
C ASN A 152 8.86 3.82 2.99
N MET A 153 7.78 3.97 2.22
CA MET A 153 6.82 5.08 2.39
C MET A 153 6.17 5.04 3.78
N TRP A 154 5.80 3.85 4.24
CA TRP A 154 5.16 3.65 5.54
C TRP A 154 6.08 4.00 6.71
N LEU A 155 7.31 3.50 6.68
CA LEU A 155 8.32 3.84 7.68
C LEU A 155 8.59 5.34 7.73
N LYS A 156 8.64 5.99 6.54
CA LYS A 156 8.83 7.44 6.47
C LYS A 156 7.62 8.20 7.01
N ALA A 157 6.41 7.78 6.71
CA ALA A 157 5.19 8.36 7.28
C ALA A 157 5.20 8.23 8.81
N THR A 158 5.55 7.05 9.33
CA THR A 158 5.69 6.81 10.78
C THR A 158 6.70 7.76 11.41
N ALA A 159 7.88 7.93 10.80
CA ALA A 159 8.90 8.84 11.28
C ALA A 159 8.47 10.32 11.27
N LEU A 160 7.53 10.69 10.40
CA LEU A 160 6.92 12.03 10.34
C LEU A 160 5.71 12.18 11.28
N GLY A 161 5.36 11.14 12.06
CA GLY A 161 4.18 11.16 12.92
C GLY A 161 2.85 11.03 12.15
N LEU A 162 2.90 10.64 10.87
CA LEU A 162 1.74 10.43 10.02
C LEU A 162 1.27 8.97 10.09
N GLY A 163 -0.05 8.80 10.03
CA GLY A 163 -0.68 7.52 9.83
C GLY A 163 -0.56 7.05 8.39
N PHE A 164 -0.52 5.73 8.21
CA PHE A 164 -0.43 5.11 6.89
C PHE A 164 -1.29 3.84 6.85
N GLN A 165 -2.00 3.66 5.75
CA GLN A 165 -2.79 2.47 5.46
C GLN A 165 -2.45 1.96 4.06
N LEU A 166 -2.08 0.69 3.95
CA LEU A 166 -2.03 0.02 2.65
C LEU A 166 -3.46 -0.18 2.13
N VAL A 167 -3.70 0.20 0.89
CA VAL A 167 -4.99 0.06 0.19
C VAL A 167 -4.82 -0.97 -0.93
N SER A 168 -4.75 -2.25 -0.54
CA SER A 168 -4.37 -3.35 -1.42
C SER A 168 -5.30 -3.59 -2.61
N VAL A 169 -6.59 -3.20 -2.53
CA VAL A 169 -7.52 -3.29 -3.66
C VAL A 169 -7.04 -2.51 -4.89
N THR A 170 -6.17 -1.53 -4.69
CA THR A 170 -5.54 -0.76 -5.78
C THR A 170 -4.75 -1.65 -6.74
N ALA A 171 -4.22 -2.78 -6.24
CA ALA A 171 -3.51 -3.74 -7.09
C ALA A 171 -4.43 -4.34 -8.16
N GLN A 172 -5.68 -4.65 -7.80
CA GLN A 172 -6.69 -5.16 -8.73
C GLN A 172 -7.28 -4.06 -9.61
N MET A 173 -7.38 -2.83 -9.10
CA MET A 173 -7.83 -1.67 -9.90
C MET A 173 -6.94 -1.40 -11.11
N GLY A 174 -5.64 -1.74 -11.06
CA GLY A 174 -4.72 -1.62 -12.19
C GLY A 174 -5.10 -2.42 -13.43
N GLN A 175 -6.06 -3.33 -13.33
CA GLN A 175 -6.65 -4.05 -14.47
C GLN A 175 -7.86 -3.31 -15.08
N ASP A 176 -8.34 -2.24 -14.48
CA ASP A 176 -9.48 -1.46 -14.97
C ASP A 176 -8.98 -0.35 -15.92
N ARG A 177 -9.49 -0.37 -17.18
CA ARG A 177 -9.13 0.61 -18.21
C ARG A 177 -9.44 2.05 -17.80
N GLU A 178 -10.57 2.25 -17.11
CA GLU A 178 -11.00 3.56 -16.66
C GLU A 178 -10.08 4.09 -15.56
N PHE A 179 -9.68 3.24 -14.63
CA PHE A 179 -8.69 3.60 -13.62
C PHE A 179 -7.34 3.96 -14.24
N CYS A 180 -6.84 3.17 -15.19
CA CYS A 180 -5.60 3.50 -15.93
C CYS A 180 -5.72 4.85 -16.66
N SER A 181 -6.90 5.12 -17.27
CA SER A 181 -7.17 6.40 -17.94
C SER A 181 -7.13 7.59 -16.96
N VAL A 182 -7.70 7.43 -15.74
CA VAL A 182 -7.61 8.47 -14.69
C VAL A 182 -6.18 8.79 -14.31
N LEU A 183 -5.31 7.75 -14.28
CA LEU A 183 -3.89 7.90 -13.99
C LEU A 183 -3.06 8.37 -15.20
N GLY A 184 -3.61 8.35 -16.41
CA GLY A 184 -2.85 8.64 -17.63
C GLY A 184 -1.75 7.62 -17.91
N ILE A 185 -1.97 6.35 -17.56
CA ILE A 185 -1.04 5.25 -17.84
C ILE A 185 -1.66 4.26 -18.84
N PRO A 186 -0.85 3.61 -19.71
CA PRO A 186 -1.33 2.58 -20.61
C PRO A 186 -1.86 1.37 -19.83
N HIS A 187 -3.02 0.87 -20.27
CA HIS A 187 -3.62 -0.33 -19.68
C HIS A 187 -2.75 -1.57 -19.92
N GLY A 188 -2.53 -2.36 -18.87
CA GLY A 188 -1.79 -3.60 -18.94
C GLY A 188 -0.26 -3.46 -18.79
N GLU A 189 0.30 -2.24 -18.91
CA GLU A 189 1.75 -2.03 -18.83
C GLU A 189 2.28 -1.78 -17.42
N PHE A 190 1.41 -1.45 -16.47
CA PHE A 190 1.79 -1.15 -15.10
C PHE A 190 1.09 -2.08 -14.10
N GLY A 191 1.84 -2.54 -13.10
CA GLY A 191 1.28 -2.99 -11.85
C GLY A 191 1.02 -1.77 -10.97
N THR A 192 -0.06 -1.81 -10.18
CA THR A 192 -0.40 -0.73 -9.26
C THR A 192 -0.53 -1.25 -7.85
N ASN A 193 -0.32 -0.38 -6.88
CA ASN A 193 -0.75 -0.56 -5.50
C ASN A 193 -0.97 0.82 -4.87
N GLY A 194 -1.58 0.90 -3.69
CA GLY A 194 -1.93 2.19 -3.12
C GLY A 194 -1.85 2.25 -1.62
N CYS A 195 -1.81 3.47 -1.14
CA CYS A 195 -1.84 3.77 0.28
C CYS A 195 -2.64 5.05 0.56
N ALA A 196 -3.08 5.17 1.81
CA ALA A 196 -3.69 6.38 2.35
C ALA A 196 -2.81 6.92 3.46
N THR A 197 -2.70 8.25 3.58
CA THR A 197 -1.91 8.91 4.63
C THR A 197 -2.56 10.20 5.11
N GLY A 198 -2.32 10.52 6.37
CA GLY A 198 -2.84 11.68 7.07
C GLY A 198 -2.47 11.63 8.55
N TYR A 199 -2.86 12.61 9.35
CA TYR A 199 -2.68 12.52 10.79
C TYR A 199 -3.56 11.42 11.37
N PRO A 200 -3.05 10.54 12.25
CA PRO A 200 -3.86 9.49 12.86
C PRO A 200 -4.89 10.11 13.83
N MET A 201 -6.15 9.67 13.77
CA MET A 201 -7.17 10.09 14.73
C MET A 201 -6.79 9.75 16.17
N LYS A 202 -6.07 8.66 16.38
CA LYS A 202 -5.52 8.24 17.67
C LYS A 202 -4.21 7.48 17.48
N ARG A 203 -3.30 7.59 18.44
CA ARG A 203 -2.11 6.74 18.50
C ARG A 203 -2.53 5.31 18.83
N LEU A 204 -1.94 4.38 18.10
CA LEU A 204 -2.10 2.95 18.36
C LEU A 204 -0.90 2.46 19.17
N PRO A 205 -1.08 1.55 20.12
CA PRO A 205 0.04 0.94 20.84
C PRO A 205 0.93 0.14 19.88
N PRO A 206 2.19 -0.12 20.21
CA PRO A 206 3.03 -1.03 19.46
C PRO A 206 2.35 -2.38 19.20
N ALA A 207 2.67 -3.03 18.10
CA ALA A 207 2.15 -4.37 17.84
C ALA A 207 2.95 -5.40 18.63
N GLU A 208 2.25 -6.27 19.33
CA GLU A 208 2.88 -7.47 19.89
C GLU A 208 3.44 -8.35 18.77
N ARG A 209 4.64 -8.84 18.96
CA ARG A 209 5.34 -9.73 18.04
C ARG A 209 6.03 -10.83 18.85
N PRO A 210 6.16 -12.04 18.33
CA PRO A 210 6.97 -13.08 18.97
C PRO A 210 8.45 -12.64 19.01
N ASP A 211 9.22 -13.20 19.96
CA ASP A 211 10.67 -13.03 19.93
C ASP A 211 11.23 -13.65 18.63
N ALA A 212 12.14 -12.93 17.98
CA ALA A 212 12.75 -13.40 16.75
C ALA A 212 13.42 -14.76 16.90
N ARG A 213 13.95 -15.08 18.08
CA ARG A 213 14.57 -16.39 18.39
C ARG A 213 13.57 -17.54 18.36
N GLU A 214 12.32 -17.29 18.75
CA GLU A 214 11.26 -18.31 18.76
C GLU A 214 10.83 -18.72 17.34
N VAL A 215 10.98 -17.83 16.37
CA VAL A 215 10.56 -18.03 14.98
C VAL A 215 11.74 -18.25 14.02
N THR A 216 12.97 -18.30 14.55
CA THR A 216 14.19 -18.50 13.74
C THR A 216 14.72 -19.91 13.92
N LYS A 217 14.94 -20.61 12.82
CA LYS A 217 15.64 -21.90 12.79
C LYS A 217 16.94 -21.75 12.01
N TRP A 218 18.07 -22.01 12.66
CA TRP A 218 19.37 -22.13 12.01
C TRP A 218 19.46 -23.48 11.30
N ILE A 219 19.90 -23.50 10.07
CA ILE A 219 20.11 -24.71 9.28
C ILE A 219 21.62 -24.82 9.07
N ASP A 220 22.23 -25.81 9.75
CA ASP A 220 23.67 -26.13 9.65
C ASP A 220 23.91 -27.13 8.53
#